data_31646bfef9ed5a93999c059ad70f76ff
#
_entry.id   31646bfef9ed5a93999c059ad70f76ff
#
_cell.length_a   1.000
_cell.length_b   1.000
_cell.length_c   1.000
_cell.angle_alpha   90.00
_cell.angle_beta   90.00
_cell.angle_gamma   90.00
#
_symmetry.space_group_name_H-M   'P 1'
#
loop_
_entity.id
_entity.type
_entity.pdbx_description
1 polymer ?
#
loop_
_entity_poly.entity_id
_entity_poly.type
_entity_poly.pdbx_seq_one_letter_code
_entity_poly.pdbx_strand_id
1 'polypeptide(L)'
;MVEHQSSALRQRISSLSPAQQQLLRQQLEAKGCSWDEVTGSGTSSKIARPDRLPLSPSQQHLWVVHQLYPETSAYHIAITLQLVGDLNVEALTQSLQAIVKRHEALRTVFVQQDNQPYQKILSDLSLEISVSDLRQVSDPSTEVHRWQERLAHSPFELEPGPLVRAHLLQIQDDQFEFIL
;
A
#
# COMPACT_ATOMS: atom_id res chain seq x y z
N MET A 1 16.22 -8.44 -9.73
CA MET A 1 17.57 -7.99 -10.17
C MET A 1 18.48 -7.58 -9.00
N VAL A 2 17.96 -7.02 -7.90
CA VAL A 2 18.75 -6.56 -6.73
C VAL A 2 19.33 -7.72 -5.89
N GLU A 3 18.63 -8.83 -5.73
CA GLU A 3 19.10 -9.99 -4.93
C GLU A 3 20.32 -10.71 -5.52
N HIS A 4 20.46 -10.73 -6.84
CA HIS A 4 21.62 -11.37 -7.49
C HIS A 4 22.91 -10.56 -7.31
N GLN A 5 22.82 -9.22 -7.23
CA GLN A 5 23.98 -8.35 -7.00
C GLN A 5 24.51 -8.45 -5.55
N SER A 6 23.60 -8.59 -4.57
CA SER A 6 24.01 -8.72 -3.17
C SER A 6 24.67 -10.08 -2.88
N SER A 7 24.26 -11.15 -3.55
CA SER A 7 24.89 -12.47 -3.44
C SER A 7 26.33 -12.50 -4.00
N ALA A 8 26.53 -11.89 -5.17
CA ALA A 8 27.85 -11.79 -5.80
C ALA A 8 28.82 -10.94 -4.95
N LEU A 9 28.33 -9.87 -4.32
CA LEU A 9 29.13 -9.01 -3.44
C LEU A 9 29.58 -9.75 -2.19
N ARG A 10 28.69 -10.51 -1.57
CA ARG A 10 29.00 -11.35 -0.40
C ARG A 10 30.07 -12.39 -0.71
N GLN A 11 29.95 -13.05 -1.85
CA GLN A 11 30.92 -14.05 -2.28
C GLN A 11 32.32 -13.44 -2.56
N ARG A 12 32.37 -12.22 -3.09
CA ARG A 12 33.62 -11.48 -3.27
C ARG A 12 34.25 -11.04 -1.95
N ILE A 13 33.45 -10.60 -0.99
CA ILE A 13 33.93 -10.22 0.35
C ILE A 13 34.44 -11.45 1.12
N SER A 14 33.79 -12.59 1.03
CA SER A 14 34.25 -13.82 1.67
C SER A 14 35.54 -14.40 1.08
N SER A 15 35.87 -14.05 -0.16
CA SER A 15 37.12 -14.46 -0.82
C SER A 15 38.33 -13.56 -0.50
N LEU A 16 38.12 -12.44 0.21
CA LEU A 16 39.19 -11.54 0.62
C LEU A 16 40.00 -12.14 1.82
N SER A 17 41.30 -11.85 1.86
CA SER A 17 42.11 -12.20 3.03
C SER A 17 41.67 -11.42 4.27
N PRO A 18 41.95 -11.94 5.50
CA PRO A 18 41.57 -11.25 6.73
C PRO A 18 42.07 -9.80 6.82
N ALA A 19 43.30 -9.54 6.33
CA ALA A 19 43.86 -8.18 6.27
C ALA A 19 43.09 -7.26 5.33
N GLN A 20 42.65 -7.77 4.17
CA GLN A 20 41.85 -7.01 3.22
C GLN A 20 40.43 -6.73 3.73
N GLN A 21 39.82 -7.67 4.42
CA GLN A 21 38.53 -7.47 5.09
C GLN A 21 38.62 -6.40 6.19
N GLN A 22 39.70 -6.39 6.96
CA GLN A 22 39.94 -5.39 8.01
C GLN A 22 40.13 -3.98 7.42
N LEU A 23 40.87 -3.87 6.33
CA LEU A 23 41.07 -2.59 5.63
C LEU A 23 39.72 -2.08 5.03
N LEU A 24 38.94 -2.99 4.46
CA LEU A 24 37.63 -2.66 3.92
C LEU A 24 36.66 -2.18 5.02
N ARG A 25 36.70 -2.82 6.22
CA ARG A 25 35.94 -2.35 7.38
C ARG A 25 36.29 -0.92 7.78
N GLN A 26 37.57 -0.63 7.91
CA GLN A 26 38.03 0.72 8.28
C GLN A 26 37.60 1.78 7.25
N GLN A 27 37.64 1.43 5.97
CA GLN A 27 37.20 2.33 4.90
C GLN A 27 35.67 2.56 4.90
N LEU A 28 34.88 1.55 5.23
CA LEU A 28 33.43 1.67 5.35
C LEU A 28 33.04 2.51 6.57
N GLU A 29 33.66 2.26 7.70
CA GLU A 29 33.45 3.06 8.94
C GLU A 29 33.82 4.53 8.72
N ALA A 30 34.93 4.82 8.03
CA ALA A 30 35.33 6.18 7.69
C ALA A 30 34.32 6.89 6.76
N LYS A 31 33.53 6.14 6.00
CA LYS A 31 32.44 6.64 5.13
C LYS A 31 31.07 6.61 5.77
N GLY A 32 30.97 6.24 7.07
CA GLY A 32 29.71 6.14 7.79
C GLY A 32 28.83 4.94 7.41
N CYS A 33 29.40 3.95 6.71
CA CYS A 33 28.68 2.73 6.30
C CYS A 33 29.01 1.60 7.30
N SER A 34 27.99 0.88 7.77
CA SER A 34 28.20 -0.29 8.64
C SER A 34 28.64 -1.51 7.82
N TRP A 35 29.60 -2.26 8.35
CA TRP A 35 30.02 -3.54 7.75
C TRP A 35 28.86 -4.52 7.61
N ASP A 36 27.96 -4.55 8.58
CA ASP A 36 26.81 -5.46 8.61
C ASP A 36 25.76 -5.09 7.54
N GLU A 37 25.62 -3.81 7.22
CA GLU A 37 24.77 -3.35 6.10
C GLU A 37 25.31 -3.81 4.75
N VAL A 38 26.63 -3.77 4.57
CA VAL A 38 27.28 -4.14 3.29
C VAL A 38 27.35 -5.65 3.11
N THR A 39 27.63 -6.39 4.17
CA THR A 39 27.71 -7.87 4.12
C THR A 39 26.35 -8.53 4.27
N GLY A 40 25.34 -7.82 4.75
CA GLY A 40 24.04 -8.38 5.07
C GLY A 40 24.11 -9.45 6.19
N SER A 41 25.18 -9.43 6.99
CA SER A 41 25.35 -10.33 8.14
C SER A 41 24.70 -9.76 9.39
N GLY A 42 24.28 -8.49 9.36
CA GLY A 42 23.40 -7.95 10.37
C GLY A 42 22.09 -8.72 10.31
N THR A 43 21.79 -9.53 11.30
CA THR A 43 20.40 -9.76 11.67
C THR A 43 19.80 -8.37 11.75
N SER A 44 18.90 -8.03 10.82
CA SER A 44 18.09 -6.84 10.94
C SER A 44 17.53 -6.88 12.35
N SER A 45 18.22 -6.22 13.29
CA SER A 45 17.68 -6.04 14.62
C SER A 45 16.35 -5.38 14.36
N LYS A 46 15.25 -6.06 14.67
CA LYS A 46 13.92 -5.45 14.59
C LYS A 46 14.02 -4.22 15.47
N ILE A 47 14.35 -3.08 14.85
CA ILE A 47 14.28 -1.79 15.51
C ILE A 47 12.85 -1.76 16.03
N ALA A 48 12.71 -1.66 17.35
CA ALA A 48 11.38 -1.59 17.96
C ALA A 48 10.64 -0.47 17.24
N ARG A 49 9.55 -0.84 16.55
CA ARG A 49 8.75 0.14 15.81
C ARG A 49 8.23 1.16 16.82
N PRO A 50 8.43 2.46 16.59
CA PRO A 50 7.89 3.48 17.48
C PRO A 50 6.35 3.40 17.45
N ASP A 51 5.71 3.70 18.58
CA ASP A 51 4.25 3.70 18.69
C ASP A 51 3.60 4.71 17.72
N ARG A 52 4.32 5.77 17.39
CA ARG A 52 3.91 6.80 16.44
C ARG A 52 4.89 6.82 15.27
N LEU A 53 4.42 6.47 14.10
CA LEU A 53 5.20 6.51 12.87
C LEU A 53 5.07 7.90 12.24
N PRO A 54 6.18 8.62 12.00
CA PRO A 54 6.10 9.91 11.34
C PRO A 54 5.61 9.76 9.89
N LEU A 55 5.03 10.82 9.35
CA LEU A 55 4.71 10.90 7.93
C LEU A 55 6.00 11.06 7.11
N SER A 56 6.04 10.42 5.93
CA SER A 56 7.05 10.77 4.93
C SER A 56 6.82 12.20 4.40
N PRO A 57 7.81 12.85 3.78
CA PRO A 57 7.63 14.18 3.18
C PRO A 57 6.46 14.26 2.20
N SER A 58 6.27 13.24 1.37
CA SER A 58 5.14 13.17 0.44
C SER A 58 3.80 13.04 1.16
N GLN A 59 3.73 12.21 2.21
CA GLN A 59 2.53 12.08 3.03
C GLN A 59 2.19 13.37 3.78
N GLN A 60 3.20 14.09 4.28
CA GLN A 60 3.00 15.40 4.92
C GLN A 60 2.38 16.40 3.94
N HIS A 61 2.87 16.43 2.69
CA HIS A 61 2.31 17.29 1.66
C HIS A 61 0.82 16.95 1.41
N LEU A 62 0.50 15.68 1.19
CA LEU A 62 -0.88 15.23 0.96
C LEU A 62 -1.78 15.50 2.17
N TRP A 63 -1.26 15.32 3.39
CA TRP A 63 -2.00 15.62 4.61
C TRP A 63 -2.35 17.11 4.71
N VAL A 64 -1.40 18.01 4.43
CA VAL A 64 -1.64 19.46 4.40
C VAL A 64 -2.69 19.83 3.35
N VAL A 65 -2.60 19.26 2.15
CA VAL A 65 -3.59 19.48 1.08
C VAL A 65 -5.00 19.05 1.54
N HIS A 66 -5.10 17.89 2.18
CA HIS A 66 -6.38 17.41 2.72
C HIS A 66 -6.93 18.31 3.83
N GLN A 67 -6.08 18.88 4.70
CA GLN A 67 -6.53 19.85 5.71
C GLN A 67 -7.08 21.14 5.09
N LEU A 68 -6.52 21.58 3.96
CA LEU A 68 -6.97 22.77 3.26
C LEU A 68 -8.20 22.50 2.37
N TYR A 69 -8.29 21.32 1.79
CA TYR A 69 -9.32 20.92 0.83
C TYR A 69 -9.80 19.49 1.14
N PRO A 70 -10.59 19.26 2.19
CA PRO A 70 -10.98 17.92 2.64
C PRO A 70 -11.83 17.16 1.61
N GLU A 71 -12.53 17.89 0.74
CA GLU A 71 -13.36 17.30 -0.33
C GLU A 71 -12.56 17.00 -1.61
N THR A 72 -11.22 17.20 -1.61
CA THR A 72 -10.44 16.99 -2.83
C THR A 72 -10.31 15.52 -3.18
N SER A 73 -10.54 15.19 -4.45
CA SER A 73 -10.25 13.87 -5.03
C SER A 73 -9.00 13.85 -5.92
N ALA A 74 -8.22 14.96 -5.92
CA ALA A 74 -7.08 15.13 -6.85
C ALA A 74 -5.99 14.05 -6.73
N TYR A 75 -5.93 13.35 -5.61
CA TYR A 75 -4.95 12.28 -5.34
C TYR A 75 -5.59 10.90 -5.26
N HIS A 76 -6.86 10.76 -5.62
CA HIS A 76 -7.50 9.46 -5.70
C HIS A 76 -6.98 8.70 -6.93
N ILE A 77 -6.74 7.43 -6.75
CA ILE A 77 -6.38 6.50 -7.83
C ILE A 77 -7.56 5.55 -7.98
N ALA A 78 -8.31 5.70 -9.06
CA ALA A 78 -9.39 4.79 -9.39
C ALA A 78 -8.92 3.80 -10.47
N ILE A 79 -9.15 2.53 -10.22
CA ILE A 79 -8.86 1.44 -11.16
C ILE A 79 -10.16 0.71 -11.43
N THR A 80 -10.50 0.52 -12.70
CA THR A 80 -11.63 -0.31 -13.10
C THR A 80 -11.12 -1.51 -13.89
N LEU A 81 -11.60 -2.69 -13.55
CA LEU A 81 -11.27 -3.96 -14.19
C LEU A 81 -12.55 -4.64 -14.65
N GLN A 82 -12.59 -5.04 -15.91
CA GLN A 82 -13.66 -5.90 -16.41
C GLN A 82 -13.32 -7.36 -16.06
N LEU A 83 -14.27 -8.05 -15.42
CA LEU A 83 -14.15 -9.47 -15.08
C LEU A 83 -15.21 -10.23 -15.89
N VAL A 84 -14.79 -11.30 -16.56
CA VAL A 84 -15.66 -12.13 -17.40
C VAL A 84 -15.54 -13.58 -16.98
N GLY A 85 -16.65 -14.25 -16.76
CA GLY A 85 -16.74 -15.65 -16.37
C GLY A 85 -17.52 -15.86 -15.09
N ASP A 86 -17.50 -17.07 -14.58
CA ASP A 86 -18.15 -17.45 -13.32
C ASP A 86 -17.36 -16.90 -12.12
N LEU A 87 -17.77 -15.75 -11.62
CA LEU A 87 -17.09 -15.07 -10.53
C LEU A 87 -17.63 -15.52 -9.17
N ASN A 88 -16.75 -16.07 -8.37
CA ASN A 88 -17.04 -16.31 -6.95
C ASN A 88 -16.73 -15.04 -6.15
N VAL A 89 -17.78 -14.25 -5.87
CA VAL A 89 -17.68 -12.96 -5.14
C VAL A 89 -17.16 -13.15 -3.72
N GLU A 90 -17.52 -14.26 -3.06
CA GLU A 90 -17.04 -14.55 -1.70
C GLU A 90 -15.52 -14.82 -1.71
N ALA A 91 -15.03 -15.61 -2.66
CA ALA A 91 -13.60 -15.88 -2.81
C ALA A 91 -12.81 -14.59 -3.15
N LEU A 92 -13.37 -13.70 -3.98
CA LEU A 92 -12.78 -12.39 -4.27
C LEU A 92 -12.69 -11.54 -3.00
N THR A 93 -13.76 -11.47 -2.22
CA THR A 93 -13.81 -10.73 -0.96
C THR A 93 -12.79 -11.24 0.04
N GLN A 94 -12.72 -12.56 0.23
CA GLN A 94 -11.74 -13.19 1.13
C GLN A 94 -10.30 -12.93 0.68
N SER A 95 -10.04 -12.95 -0.63
CA SER A 95 -8.73 -12.66 -1.20
C SER A 95 -8.30 -11.22 -0.93
N LEU A 96 -9.20 -10.24 -1.12
CA LEU A 96 -8.92 -8.84 -0.82
C LEU A 96 -8.71 -8.60 0.68
N GLN A 97 -9.50 -9.21 1.54
CA GLN A 97 -9.30 -9.14 2.99
C GLN A 97 -7.94 -9.71 3.40
N ALA A 98 -7.51 -10.83 2.78
CA ALA A 98 -6.19 -11.42 3.02
C ALA A 98 -5.06 -10.47 2.58
N ILE A 99 -5.24 -9.76 1.46
CA ILE A 99 -4.29 -8.75 0.97
C ILE A 99 -4.22 -7.57 1.96
N VAL A 100 -5.35 -7.03 2.39
CA VAL A 100 -5.41 -5.93 3.38
C VAL A 100 -4.75 -6.34 4.70
N LYS A 101 -5.04 -7.54 5.18
CA LYS A 101 -4.42 -8.07 6.40
C LYS A 101 -2.90 -8.22 6.27
N ARG A 102 -2.43 -8.66 5.10
CA ARG A 102 -1.00 -8.87 4.83
C ARG A 102 -0.22 -7.56 4.68
N HIS A 103 -0.84 -6.53 4.08
CA HIS A 103 -0.17 -5.28 3.72
C HIS A 103 -0.59 -4.13 4.62
N GLU A 104 0.28 -3.75 5.55
CA GLU A 104 0.02 -2.67 6.51
C GLU A 104 -0.33 -1.34 5.85
N ALA A 105 0.24 -1.05 4.68
CA ALA A 105 -0.06 0.17 3.92
C ALA A 105 -1.55 0.32 3.60
N LEU A 106 -2.27 -0.78 3.36
CA LEU A 106 -3.71 -0.76 3.05
C LEU A 106 -4.60 -0.55 4.29
N ARG A 107 -4.03 -0.67 5.48
CA ARG A 107 -4.72 -0.45 6.77
C ARG A 107 -4.06 0.64 7.61
N THR A 108 -3.28 1.49 6.96
CA THR A 108 -2.70 2.68 7.56
C THR A 108 -3.66 3.85 7.39
N VAL A 109 -3.91 4.55 8.48
CA VAL A 109 -4.69 5.79 8.53
C VAL A 109 -3.81 6.92 9.05
N PHE A 110 -4.23 8.15 8.85
CA PHE A 110 -3.47 9.32 9.25
C PHE A 110 -4.26 10.08 10.31
N VAL A 111 -3.69 10.14 11.49
CA VAL A 111 -4.32 10.73 12.67
C VAL A 111 -3.50 11.92 13.16
N GLN A 112 -4.17 12.85 13.85
CA GLN A 112 -3.53 14.00 14.46
C GLN A 112 -3.62 13.92 15.98
N GLN A 113 -2.48 14.08 16.66
CA GLN A 113 -2.43 14.21 18.10
C GLN A 113 -1.38 15.25 18.48
N ASP A 114 -1.67 16.08 19.47
CA ASP A 114 -0.77 17.15 19.92
C ASP A 114 -0.34 18.07 18.76
N ASN A 115 -1.25 18.33 17.83
CA ASN A 115 -1.02 19.12 16.60
C ASN A 115 0.04 18.52 15.66
N GLN A 116 0.36 17.24 15.78
CA GLN A 116 1.31 16.51 14.94
C GLN A 116 0.60 15.35 14.23
N PRO A 117 0.70 15.26 12.89
CA PRO A 117 0.18 14.13 12.15
C PRO A 117 1.12 12.92 12.25
N TYR A 118 0.55 11.73 12.35
CA TYR A 118 1.30 10.48 12.33
C TYR A 118 0.51 9.35 11.66
N GLN A 119 1.21 8.31 11.24
CA GLN A 119 0.62 7.11 10.68
C GLN A 119 0.20 6.18 11.82
N LYS A 120 -1.05 5.72 11.76
CA LYS A 120 -1.57 4.68 12.65
C LYS A 120 -1.92 3.45 11.81
N ILE A 121 -1.28 2.33 12.12
CA ILE A 121 -1.59 1.06 11.47
C ILE A 121 -2.68 0.38 12.28
N LEU A 122 -3.83 0.18 11.67
CA LEU A 122 -4.94 -0.50 12.31
C LEU A 122 -4.63 -2.00 12.40
N SER A 123 -4.90 -2.59 13.56
CA SER A 123 -4.70 -4.03 13.78
C SER A 123 -5.70 -4.86 12.98
N ASP A 124 -6.90 -4.33 12.85
CA ASP A 124 -7.99 -4.95 12.12
C ASP A 124 -8.69 -3.91 11.26
N LEU A 125 -8.81 -4.20 9.98
CA LEU A 125 -9.55 -3.42 9.00
C LEU A 125 -10.25 -4.40 8.07
N SER A 126 -11.57 -4.35 8.05
CA SER A 126 -12.38 -5.10 7.09
C SER A 126 -12.59 -4.26 5.83
N LEU A 127 -12.18 -4.80 4.68
CA LEU A 127 -12.54 -4.25 3.38
C LEU A 127 -13.72 -5.05 2.83
N GLU A 128 -14.88 -4.42 2.79
CA GLU A 128 -16.06 -5.02 2.17
C GLU A 128 -16.16 -4.63 0.71
N ILE A 129 -16.56 -5.59 -0.14
CA ILE A 129 -16.92 -5.31 -1.53
C ILE A 129 -18.41 -4.99 -1.54
N SER A 130 -18.76 -3.76 -1.89
CA SER A 130 -20.16 -3.42 -2.18
C SER A 130 -20.53 -3.98 -3.55
N VAL A 131 -21.63 -4.69 -3.64
CA VAL A 131 -22.12 -5.28 -4.91
C VAL A 131 -23.38 -4.58 -5.35
N SER A 132 -23.42 -4.17 -6.63
CA SER A 132 -24.63 -3.62 -7.26
C SER A 132 -25.00 -4.43 -8.50
N ASP A 133 -26.26 -4.85 -8.57
CA ASP A 133 -26.80 -5.59 -9.72
C ASP A 133 -27.38 -4.62 -10.76
N LEU A 134 -26.75 -4.56 -11.92
CA LEU A 134 -27.15 -3.72 -13.05
C LEU A 134 -27.81 -4.50 -14.19
N ARG A 135 -28.07 -5.80 -14.05
CA ARG A 135 -28.61 -6.66 -15.11
C ARG A 135 -30.00 -6.22 -15.60
N GLN A 136 -30.76 -5.53 -14.76
CA GLN A 136 -32.09 -5.02 -15.11
C GLN A 136 -32.09 -3.54 -15.50
N VAL A 137 -30.93 -2.89 -15.57
CA VAL A 137 -30.79 -1.50 -15.96
C VAL A 137 -30.82 -1.39 -17.47
N SER A 138 -31.60 -0.45 -18.01
CA SER A 138 -31.76 -0.29 -19.46
C SER A 138 -30.48 0.13 -20.18
N ASP A 139 -29.63 0.90 -19.53
CA ASP A 139 -28.31 1.29 -20.03
C ASP A 139 -27.23 1.07 -18.97
N PRO A 140 -26.69 -0.16 -18.88
CA PRO A 140 -25.67 -0.49 -17.92
C PRO A 140 -24.38 0.32 -18.11
N SER A 141 -24.03 0.66 -19.36
CA SER A 141 -22.79 1.39 -19.66
C SER A 141 -22.80 2.79 -19.06
N THR A 142 -23.88 3.52 -19.21
CA THR A 142 -24.04 4.84 -18.58
C THR A 142 -24.04 4.74 -17.06
N GLU A 143 -24.65 3.68 -16.49
CA GLU A 143 -24.66 3.52 -15.04
C GLU A 143 -23.29 3.15 -14.49
N VAL A 144 -22.53 2.30 -15.17
CA VAL A 144 -21.12 2.02 -14.84
C VAL A 144 -20.29 3.31 -14.79
N HIS A 145 -20.44 4.17 -15.82
CA HIS A 145 -19.72 5.45 -15.85
C HIS A 145 -20.09 6.36 -14.67
N ARG A 146 -21.36 6.44 -14.30
CA ARG A 146 -21.80 7.18 -13.11
C ARG A 146 -21.20 6.63 -11.82
N TRP A 147 -21.08 5.30 -11.69
CA TRP A 147 -20.43 4.68 -10.54
C TRP A 147 -18.95 5.00 -10.50
N GLN A 148 -18.25 4.93 -11.63
CA GLN A 148 -16.82 5.29 -11.72
C GLN A 148 -16.60 6.75 -11.28
N GLU A 149 -17.36 7.70 -11.82
CA GLU A 149 -17.28 9.11 -11.43
C GLU A 149 -17.57 9.32 -9.95
N ARG A 150 -18.65 8.72 -9.44
CA ARG A 150 -19.03 8.83 -8.04
C ARG A 150 -17.93 8.33 -7.11
N LEU A 151 -17.38 7.15 -7.37
CA LEU A 151 -16.36 6.55 -6.54
C LEU A 151 -15.01 7.28 -6.65
N ALA A 152 -14.64 7.74 -7.86
CA ALA A 152 -13.42 8.50 -8.07
C ALA A 152 -13.44 9.86 -7.34
N HIS A 153 -14.60 10.49 -7.23
CA HIS A 153 -14.76 11.82 -6.61
C HIS A 153 -15.22 11.79 -5.16
N SER A 154 -15.57 10.63 -4.62
CA SER A 154 -16.00 10.51 -3.22
C SER A 154 -14.81 10.67 -2.29
N PRO A 155 -14.76 11.67 -1.40
CA PRO A 155 -13.59 11.92 -0.55
C PRO A 155 -13.32 10.76 0.42
N PHE A 156 -12.07 10.63 0.84
CA PHE A 156 -11.65 9.72 1.90
C PHE A 156 -11.47 10.47 3.21
N GLU A 157 -11.96 9.87 4.29
CA GLU A 157 -11.67 10.34 5.64
C GLU A 157 -10.36 9.71 6.12
N LEU A 158 -9.33 10.55 6.34
CA LEU A 158 -7.99 10.06 6.61
C LEU A 158 -7.87 9.36 7.97
N GLU A 159 -8.66 9.75 8.97
CA GLU A 159 -8.52 9.22 10.32
C GLU A 159 -9.29 7.91 10.53
N PRO A 160 -10.61 7.81 10.27
CA PRO A 160 -11.24 6.50 10.45
C PRO A 160 -10.81 5.53 9.36
N GLY A 161 -10.55 5.98 8.12
CA GLY A 161 -10.35 5.12 6.97
C GLY A 161 -11.60 4.31 6.63
N PRO A 162 -11.51 3.22 5.88
CA PRO A 162 -10.35 2.78 5.10
C PRO A 162 -9.99 3.74 3.96
N LEU A 163 -8.71 3.77 3.57
CA LEU A 163 -8.23 4.56 2.41
C LEU A 163 -8.22 3.75 1.12
N VAL A 164 -9.02 2.71 1.08
CA VAL A 164 -9.28 1.85 -0.06
C VAL A 164 -10.74 1.46 -0.06
N ARG A 165 -11.37 1.43 -1.23
CA ARG A 165 -12.77 1.03 -1.42
C ARG A 165 -12.83 0.03 -2.57
N ALA A 166 -13.74 -0.92 -2.48
CA ALA A 166 -13.97 -1.90 -3.52
C ALA A 166 -15.46 -1.97 -3.85
N HIS A 167 -15.79 -1.90 -5.13
CA HIS A 167 -17.17 -2.01 -5.61
C HIS A 167 -17.24 -2.94 -6.81
N LEU A 168 -18.24 -3.80 -6.84
CA LEU A 168 -18.48 -4.76 -7.92
C LEU A 168 -19.85 -4.46 -8.53
N LEU A 169 -19.87 -4.20 -9.82
CA LEU A 169 -21.07 -3.99 -10.61
C LEU A 169 -21.32 -5.23 -11.45
N GLN A 170 -22.41 -5.92 -11.26
CA GLN A 170 -22.81 -7.05 -12.09
C GLN A 170 -23.63 -6.54 -13.28
N ILE A 171 -23.08 -6.69 -14.50
CA ILE A 171 -23.70 -6.22 -15.73
C ILE A 171 -24.51 -7.32 -16.41
N GLN A 172 -23.93 -8.53 -16.45
CA GLN A 172 -24.57 -9.75 -16.94
C GLN A 172 -24.29 -10.90 -15.96
N ASP A 173 -24.82 -12.09 -16.24
CA ASP A 173 -24.61 -13.24 -15.35
C ASP A 173 -23.14 -13.60 -15.21
N ASP A 174 -22.34 -13.37 -16.25
CA ASP A 174 -20.92 -13.66 -16.34
C ASP A 174 -20.03 -12.42 -16.62
N GLN A 175 -20.59 -11.19 -16.49
CA GLN A 175 -19.84 -9.96 -16.75
C GLN A 175 -19.98 -8.98 -15.57
N PHE A 176 -18.82 -8.52 -15.08
CA PHE A 176 -18.72 -7.63 -13.94
C PHE A 176 -17.71 -6.51 -14.22
N GLU A 177 -17.96 -5.35 -13.64
CA GLU A 177 -16.98 -4.27 -13.51
C GLU A 177 -16.57 -4.15 -12.04
N PHE A 178 -15.29 -4.31 -11.81
CA PHE A 178 -14.70 -4.18 -10.47
C PHE A 178 -13.96 -2.86 -10.37
N ILE A 179 -14.39 -1.99 -9.44
CA ILE A 179 -13.83 -0.66 -9.21
C ILE A 179 -13.11 -0.67 -7.86
N LEU A 180 -11.85 -0.27 -7.89
CA LEU A 180 -10.98 -0.17 -6.71
C LEU A 180 -10.45 1.25 -6.56
#